data_ad49131dbfb930efa32919434b4a0999
#
_entry.id   ad49131dbfb930efa32919434b4a0999
#
_cell.length_a   1.000
_cell.length_b   1.000
_cell.length_c   1.000
_cell.angle_alpha   90.00
_cell.angle_beta   90.00
_cell.angle_gamma   90.00
#
_symmetry.space_group_name_H-M   'P 1'
#
loop_
_entity.id
_entity.type
_entity.pdbx_description
1 polymer ?
#
loop_
_entity_poly.entity_id
_entity_poly.type
_entity_poly.pdbx_seq_one_letter_code
_entity_poly.pdbx_strand_id
1 'polypeptide(L)'
;TAASGIDEAMIRDLIHRFGGGTASGRPVRAVQVGGPLGAYVPEAGLDVCADYEAMAEAGAMLGHGGIVVFDDSVRMDRMAHFAMDFCAEESCGKCTPCRIGSTRGREVLERIIAGEEVEANLHLLEDLCTVMADGSLCAMGGLTPLPVRSALRHFPEDFTQHRRAS
;
A
#
# COMPACT_ATOMS: atom_id res chain seq x y z
N THR A 1 -1.89 -27.65 -28.10
CA THR A 1 -2.35 -28.00 -26.76
C THR A 1 -3.09 -26.82 -26.21
N ALA A 2 -4.43 -26.95 -26.09
CA ALA A 2 -5.28 -25.91 -25.55
C ALA A 2 -4.84 -25.65 -24.10
N ALA A 3 -4.32 -24.45 -23.84
CA ALA A 3 -4.16 -23.94 -22.50
C ALA A 3 -5.55 -23.86 -21.87
N SER A 4 -5.72 -24.50 -20.74
CA SER A 4 -6.95 -24.49 -19.96
C SER A 4 -7.27 -23.03 -19.57
N GLY A 5 -8.49 -22.59 -19.81
CA GLY A 5 -8.96 -21.21 -19.61
C GLY A 5 -9.02 -20.71 -18.17
N ILE A 6 -7.88 -20.76 -17.50
CA ILE A 6 -7.55 -20.04 -16.26
C ILE A 6 -6.42 -19.02 -16.55
N ASP A 7 -5.94 -18.99 -17.80
CA ASP A 7 -4.92 -18.05 -18.24
C ASP A 7 -5.54 -16.65 -18.27
N GLU A 8 -5.08 -15.77 -17.38
CA GLU A 8 -5.39 -14.34 -17.27
C GLU A 8 -6.60 -14.00 -16.38
N ALA A 9 -6.62 -14.53 -15.14
CA ALA A 9 -7.56 -13.99 -14.16
C ALA A 9 -7.19 -12.53 -13.84
N MET A 10 -8.03 -11.60 -14.26
CA MET A 10 -7.89 -10.18 -13.94
C MET A 10 -8.20 -9.95 -12.46
N ILE A 11 -7.47 -9.06 -11.81
CA ILE A 11 -7.76 -8.67 -10.41
C ILE A 11 -9.21 -8.23 -10.26
N ARG A 12 -9.76 -7.49 -11.22
CA ARG A 12 -11.18 -7.09 -11.26
C ARG A 12 -12.14 -8.27 -11.18
N ASP A 13 -11.91 -9.33 -11.94
CA ASP A 13 -12.75 -10.53 -11.93
C ASP A 13 -12.67 -11.25 -10.59
N LEU A 14 -11.47 -11.36 -10.01
CA LEU A 14 -11.28 -11.96 -8.70
C LEU A 14 -12.09 -11.24 -7.62
N ILE A 15 -12.17 -9.92 -7.67
CA ILE A 15 -12.91 -9.10 -6.71
C ILE A 15 -14.41 -9.19 -6.96
N HIS A 16 -14.87 -8.88 -8.17
CA HIS A 16 -16.31 -8.68 -8.43
C HIS A 16 -17.03 -9.97 -8.77
N ARG A 17 -16.42 -10.84 -9.59
CA ARG A 17 -17.07 -12.07 -10.07
C ARG A 17 -16.97 -13.21 -9.06
N PHE A 18 -15.81 -13.36 -8.42
CA PHE A 18 -15.55 -14.46 -7.47
C PHE A 18 -15.71 -14.01 -6.01
N GLY A 19 -15.23 -12.82 -5.66
CA GLY A 19 -15.26 -12.29 -4.29
C GLY A 19 -16.56 -11.57 -3.91
N GLY A 20 -17.39 -11.17 -4.88
CA GLY A 20 -18.65 -10.47 -4.63
C GLY A 20 -18.51 -8.98 -4.28
N GLY A 21 -17.33 -8.38 -4.51
CA GLY A 21 -17.08 -6.96 -4.27
C GLY A 21 -16.72 -6.64 -2.81
N THR A 22 -17.18 -5.50 -2.30
CA THR A 22 -16.95 -5.08 -0.91
C THR A 22 -17.97 -5.71 0.04
N ALA A 23 -17.59 -6.05 1.25
CA ALA A 23 -18.50 -6.58 2.27
C ALA A 23 -19.61 -5.60 2.66
N SER A 24 -19.39 -4.30 2.49
CA SER A 24 -20.36 -3.23 2.77
C SER A 24 -21.35 -2.98 1.61
N GLY A 25 -21.10 -3.52 0.42
CA GLY A 25 -21.83 -3.18 -0.81
C GLY A 25 -21.51 -1.80 -1.39
N ARG A 26 -20.56 -1.05 -0.79
CA ARG A 26 -20.10 0.26 -1.28
C ARG A 26 -19.13 0.07 -2.46
N PRO A 27 -18.90 1.10 -3.29
CA PRO A 27 -17.93 1.04 -4.37
C PRO A 27 -16.53 0.65 -3.88
N VAL A 28 -15.79 -0.14 -4.67
CA VAL A 28 -14.38 -0.43 -4.44
C VAL A 28 -13.58 0.86 -4.64
N ARG A 29 -12.75 1.21 -3.67
CA ARG A 29 -11.83 2.34 -3.77
C ARG A 29 -10.43 1.89 -4.14
N ALA A 30 -9.95 0.89 -3.41
CA ALA A 30 -8.60 0.36 -3.54
C ALA A 30 -8.56 -1.13 -3.22
N VAL A 31 -7.54 -1.78 -3.72
CA VAL A 31 -7.26 -3.18 -3.42
C VAL A 31 -5.79 -3.30 -3.03
N GLN A 32 -5.50 -3.98 -1.94
CA GLN A 32 -4.13 -4.37 -1.60
C GLN A 32 -3.88 -5.80 -2.05
N VAL A 33 -2.82 -5.99 -2.82
CA VAL A 33 -2.40 -7.31 -3.32
C VAL A 33 -1.02 -7.63 -2.78
N GLY A 34 -0.83 -8.87 -2.31
CA GLY A 34 0.48 -9.37 -1.88
C GLY A 34 0.71 -9.37 -0.36
N GLY A 35 -0.31 -9.06 0.43
CA GLY A 35 -0.26 -9.02 1.90
C GLY A 35 -0.01 -7.63 2.48
N PRO A 36 0.32 -7.49 3.79
CA PRO A 36 0.42 -6.21 4.48
C PRO A 36 1.44 -5.24 3.88
N LEU A 37 2.46 -5.75 3.20
CA LEU A 37 3.48 -4.96 2.50
C LEU A 37 3.23 -4.84 0.99
N GLY A 38 2.07 -5.29 0.50
CA GLY A 38 1.66 -5.15 -0.88
C GLY A 38 1.21 -3.74 -1.23
N ALA A 39 1.29 -3.38 -2.52
CA ALA A 39 0.85 -2.09 -3.01
C ALA A 39 -0.68 -1.96 -2.97
N TYR A 40 -1.15 -0.72 -2.84
CA TYR A 40 -2.54 -0.35 -3.07
C TYR A 40 -2.75 -0.03 -4.54
N VAL A 41 -3.67 -0.77 -5.18
CA VAL A 41 -4.08 -0.58 -6.57
C VAL A 41 -5.45 0.11 -6.56
N PRO A 42 -5.61 1.27 -7.22
CA PRO A 42 -6.90 1.95 -7.27
C PRO A 42 -7.90 1.18 -8.15
N GLU A 43 -9.19 1.43 -8.00
CA GLU A 43 -10.25 0.78 -8.79
C GLU A 43 -9.99 0.85 -10.31
N ALA A 44 -9.52 2.00 -10.79
CA ALA A 44 -9.18 2.20 -12.22
C ALA A 44 -8.00 1.34 -12.71
N GLY A 45 -7.18 0.78 -11.82
CA GLY A 45 -6.02 -0.06 -12.13
C GLY A 45 -6.27 -1.56 -11.99
N LEU A 46 -7.51 -2.00 -11.78
CA LEU A 46 -7.82 -3.41 -11.51
C LEU A 46 -7.84 -4.30 -12.77
N ASP A 47 -7.75 -3.72 -13.96
CA ASP A 47 -7.66 -4.45 -15.22
C ASP A 47 -6.21 -4.87 -15.50
N VAL A 48 -5.63 -5.59 -14.56
CA VAL A 48 -4.30 -6.18 -14.59
C VAL A 48 -4.38 -7.67 -14.29
N CYS A 49 -3.59 -8.46 -14.98
CA CYS A 49 -3.52 -9.90 -14.74
C CYS A 49 -2.95 -10.20 -13.35
N ALA A 50 -3.49 -11.22 -12.70
CA ALA A 50 -3.01 -11.69 -11.40
C ALA A 50 -1.77 -12.59 -11.57
N ASP A 51 -0.76 -12.10 -12.26
CA ASP A 51 0.54 -12.74 -12.43
C ASP A 51 1.68 -11.83 -11.94
N TYR A 52 2.89 -12.39 -11.82
CA TYR A 52 4.03 -11.67 -11.23
C TYR A 52 4.52 -10.53 -12.12
N GLU A 53 4.54 -10.75 -13.44
CA GLU A 53 5.07 -9.80 -14.42
C GLU A 53 4.13 -8.60 -14.56
N ALA A 54 2.84 -8.84 -14.80
CA ALA A 54 1.85 -7.77 -14.98
C ALA A 54 1.69 -6.94 -13.70
N MET A 55 1.69 -7.58 -12.53
CA MET A 55 1.64 -6.86 -11.26
C MET A 55 2.89 -6.01 -11.02
N ALA A 56 4.08 -6.50 -11.38
CA ALA A 56 5.32 -5.72 -11.26
C ALA A 56 5.32 -4.52 -12.22
N GLU A 57 4.87 -4.69 -13.48
CA GLU A 57 4.72 -3.60 -14.45
C GLU A 57 3.71 -2.54 -13.98
N ALA A 58 2.66 -2.94 -13.27
CA ALA A 58 1.70 -2.04 -12.63
C ALA A 58 2.25 -1.33 -11.37
N GLY A 59 3.50 -1.60 -10.98
CA GLY A 59 4.12 -1.05 -9.77
C GLY A 59 3.59 -1.67 -8.47
N ALA A 60 3.07 -2.89 -8.57
CA ALA A 60 2.56 -3.67 -7.45
C ALA A 60 3.32 -5.01 -7.33
N MET A 61 2.83 -5.91 -6.50
CA MET A 61 3.39 -7.26 -6.37
C MET A 61 2.28 -8.26 -6.08
N LEU A 62 2.37 -9.45 -6.67
CA LEU A 62 1.43 -10.53 -6.37
C LEU A 62 1.68 -11.10 -4.96
N GLY A 63 2.94 -11.13 -4.51
CA GLY A 63 3.34 -11.65 -3.20
C GLY A 63 2.82 -13.06 -2.97
N HIS A 64 2.11 -13.27 -1.88
CA HIS A 64 1.48 -14.56 -1.56
C HIS A 64 0.05 -14.71 -2.13
N GLY A 65 -0.40 -13.80 -3.00
CA GLY A 65 -1.73 -13.84 -3.63
C GLY A 65 -2.89 -13.38 -2.74
N GLY A 66 -2.62 -12.87 -1.55
CA GLY A 66 -3.67 -12.31 -0.69
C GLY A 66 -4.20 -11.00 -1.26
N ILE A 67 -5.53 -10.87 -1.32
CA ILE A 67 -6.22 -9.69 -1.84
C ILE A 67 -7.12 -9.13 -0.73
N VAL A 68 -6.94 -7.86 -0.39
CA VAL A 68 -7.80 -7.11 0.54
C VAL A 68 -8.49 -5.99 -0.21
N VAL A 69 -9.81 -5.95 -0.13
CA VAL A 69 -10.64 -4.97 -0.84
C VAL A 69 -11.09 -3.88 0.12
N PHE A 70 -10.84 -2.63 -0.22
CA PHE A 70 -11.25 -1.45 0.53
C PHE A 70 -12.36 -0.70 -0.20
N ASP A 71 -13.40 -0.32 0.51
CA ASP A 71 -14.46 0.52 -0.02
C ASP A 71 -14.12 2.02 0.08
N ASP A 72 -15.01 2.86 -0.42
CA ASP A 72 -14.83 4.31 -0.48
C ASP A 72 -14.91 5.04 0.87
N SER A 73 -15.15 4.32 1.98
CA SER A 73 -15.09 4.89 3.33
C SER A 73 -13.68 4.89 3.92
N VAL A 74 -12.76 4.10 3.35
CA VAL A 74 -11.40 3.93 3.88
C VAL A 74 -10.50 5.08 3.43
N ARG A 75 -9.75 5.64 4.38
CA ARG A 75 -8.72 6.64 4.12
C ARG A 75 -7.36 5.99 3.91
N MET A 76 -6.68 6.33 2.82
CA MET A 76 -5.43 5.69 2.43
C MET A 76 -4.21 6.21 3.20
N ASP A 77 -4.27 7.40 3.80
CA ASP A 77 -3.28 7.87 4.76
C ASP A 77 -3.24 6.97 6.02
N ARG A 78 -4.40 6.49 6.48
CA ARG A 78 -4.50 5.52 7.58
C ARG A 78 -3.95 4.15 7.19
N MET A 79 -4.12 3.75 5.93
CA MET A 79 -3.56 2.49 5.44
C MET A 79 -2.03 2.55 5.27
N ALA A 80 -1.50 3.70 4.86
CA ALA A 80 -0.05 3.95 4.87
C ALA A 80 0.52 3.91 6.30
N HIS A 81 -0.18 4.52 7.26
CA HIS A 81 0.18 4.44 8.68
C HIS A 81 0.19 2.98 9.18
N PHE A 82 -0.86 2.21 8.86
CA PHE A 82 -0.94 0.79 9.21
C PHE A 82 0.27 -0.01 8.69
N ALA A 83 0.73 0.25 7.46
CA ALA A 83 1.89 -0.43 6.90
C ALA A 83 3.18 -0.15 7.69
N MET A 84 3.40 1.11 8.10
CA MET A 84 4.55 1.47 8.94
C MET A 84 4.43 0.90 10.36
N ASP A 85 3.24 0.93 10.94
CA ASP A 85 2.95 0.36 12.27
C ASP A 85 3.17 -1.15 12.29
N PHE A 86 2.62 -1.85 11.30
CA PHE A 86 2.86 -3.29 11.10
C PHE A 86 4.36 -3.61 11.02
N CYS A 87 5.13 -2.84 10.22
CA CYS A 87 6.57 -3.06 10.12
C CYS A 87 7.29 -2.75 11.45
N ALA A 88 6.86 -1.74 12.19
CA ALA A 88 7.45 -1.40 13.49
C ALA A 88 7.25 -2.53 14.52
N GLU A 89 6.06 -3.15 14.55
CA GLU A 89 5.74 -4.27 15.43
C GLU A 89 6.47 -5.58 15.04
N GLU A 90 6.50 -5.87 13.72
CA GLU A 90 7.06 -7.14 13.20
C GLU A 90 8.57 -7.07 12.90
N SER A 91 9.21 -5.91 13.07
CA SER A 91 10.64 -5.75 12.83
C SER A 91 11.46 -6.57 13.82
N CYS A 92 12.37 -7.41 13.31
CA CYS A 92 13.31 -8.13 14.16
C CYS A 92 14.34 -7.22 14.87
N GLY A 93 14.34 -5.91 14.55
CA GLY A 93 15.20 -4.90 15.15
C GLY A 93 16.68 -4.93 14.73
N LYS A 94 17.06 -5.81 13.79
CA LYS A 94 18.46 -6.07 13.46
C LYS A 94 19.11 -4.93 12.67
N CYS A 95 18.46 -4.42 11.64
CA CYS A 95 19.00 -3.34 10.82
C CYS A 95 18.34 -2.00 11.12
N THR A 96 19.15 -0.94 11.14
CA THR A 96 18.71 0.42 11.47
C THR A 96 17.63 0.95 10.51
N PRO A 97 17.74 0.79 9.17
CA PRO A 97 16.74 1.31 8.25
C PRO A 97 15.33 0.79 8.55
N CYS A 98 15.17 -0.51 8.77
CA CYS A 98 13.88 -1.10 9.12
C CYS A 98 13.43 -0.66 10.53
N ARG A 99 14.26 -0.90 11.56
CA ARG A 99 13.89 -0.64 12.96
C ARG A 99 13.54 0.82 13.25
N ILE A 100 14.39 1.75 12.78
CA ILE A 100 14.20 3.17 13.03
C ILE A 100 13.26 3.78 11.97
N GLY A 101 13.41 3.37 10.71
CA GLY A 101 12.62 3.89 9.60
C GLY A 101 11.13 3.62 9.76
N SER A 102 10.72 2.41 10.17
CA SER A 102 9.31 2.10 10.38
C SER A 102 8.70 2.90 11.55
N THR A 103 9.42 2.99 12.68
CA THR A 103 8.96 3.77 13.84
C THR A 103 8.84 5.26 13.49
N ARG A 104 9.86 5.82 12.83
CA ARG A 104 9.83 7.22 12.40
C ARG A 104 8.80 7.48 11.31
N GLY A 105 8.66 6.55 10.35
CA GLY A 105 7.63 6.65 9.31
C GLY A 105 6.22 6.67 9.89
N ARG A 106 5.95 5.85 10.92
CA ARG A 106 4.69 5.88 11.67
C ARG A 106 4.45 7.26 12.31
N GLU A 107 5.43 7.79 13.08
CA GLU A 107 5.32 9.09 13.73
C GLU A 107 5.13 10.25 12.73
N VAL A 108 5.80 10.19 11.59
CA VAL A 108 5.65 11.18 10.51
C VAL A 108 4.25 11.12 9.91
N LEU A 109 3.72 9.92 9.67
CA LEU A 109 2.34 9.74 9.19
C LEU A 109 1.30 10.21 10.21
N GLU A 110 1.53 10.02 11.51
CA GLU A 110 0.68 10.58 12.56
C GLU A 110 0.60 12.11 12.47
N ARG A 111 1.73 12.79 12.24
CA ARG A 111 1.76 14.26 12.04
C ARG A 111 1.04 14.67 10.77
N ILE A 112 1.24 13.97 9.65
CA ILE A 112 0.53 14.23 8.40
C ILE A 112 -0.98 14.11 8.63
N ILE A 113 -1.43 13.04 9.28
CA ILE A 113 -2.83 12.78 9.61
C ILE A 113 -3.40 13.87 10.55
N ALA A 114 -2.58 14.40 11.46
CA ALA A 114 -2.95 15.54 12.32
C ALA A 114 -2.94 16.90 11.59
N GLY A 115 -2.45 16.95 10.35
CA GLY A 115 -2.34 18.19 9.58
C GLY A 115 -1.13 19.05 9.94
N GLU A 116 -0.14 18.49 10.65
CA GLU A 116 1.05 19.18 11.11
C GLU A 116 2.13 19.18 10.02
N GLU A 117 2.59 20.36 9.60
CA GLU A 117 3.68 20.56 8.65
C GLU A 117 3.67 19.57 7.47
N VAL A 118 2.49 19.34 6.88
CA VAL A 118 2.19 18.25 5.95
C VAL A 118 3.22 18.14 4.83
N GLU A 119 3.62 19.25 4.20
CA GLU A 119 4.56 19.25 3.08
C GLU A 119 5.95 18.77 3.51
N ALA A 120 6.46 19.32 4.62
CA ALA A 120 7.77 18.92 5.15
C ALA A 120 7.77 17.44 5.58
N ASN A 121 6.68 17.00 6.21
CA ASN A 121 6.53 15.60 6.62
C ASN A 121 6.35 14.64 5.45
N LEU A 122 5.73 15.03 4.34
CA LEU A 122 5.67 14.22 3.12
C LEU A 122 7.06 14.02 2.49
N HIS A 123 7.89 15.06 2.45
CA HIS A 123 9.29 14.93 2.01
C HIS A 123 10.09 14.00 2.92
N LEU A 124 9.98 14.18 4.24
CA LEU A 124 10.66 13.31 5.20
C LEU A 124 10.20 11.86 5.09
N LEU A 125 8.91 11.61 4.86
CA LEU A 125 8.37 10.27 4.67
C LEU A 125 8.98 9.59 3.44
N GLU A 126 9.14 10.30 2.33
CA GLU A 126 9.77 9.77 1.11
C GLU A 126 11.27 9.46 1.33
N ASP A 127 11.99 10.32 2.05
CA ASP A 127 13.39 10.07 2.43
C ASP A 127 13.51 8.81 3.29
N LEU A 128 12.63 8.63 4.28
CA LEU A 128 12.58 7.43 5.11
C LEU A 128 12.27 6.17 4.27
N CYS A 129 11.31 6.26 3.36
CA CYS A 129 10.97 5.17 2.44
C CYS A 129 12.18 4.78 1.57
N THR A 130 12.94 5.76 1.07
CA THR A 130 14.16 5.52 0.29
C THR A 130 15.22 4.80 1.12
N VAL A 131 15.51 5.30 2.32
CA VAL A 131 16.48 4.67 3.23
C VAL A 131 16.07 3.25 3.61
N MET A 132 14.77 3.01 3.82
CA MET A 132 14.26 1.66 4.12
C MET A 132 14.38 0.72 2.93
N ALA A 133 14.00 1.16 1.72
CA ALA A 133 14.08 0.35 0.50
C ALA A 133 15.53 -0.07 0.20
N ASP A 134 16.46 0.88 0.26
CA ASP A 134 17.84 0.67 -0.18
C ASP A 134 18.73 0.06 0.91
N GLY A 135 18.45 0.33 2.17
CA GLY A 135 19.33 -0.03 3.29
C GLY A 135 18.87 -1.20 4.15
N SER A 136 17.64 -1.69 4.00
CA SER A 136 17.15 -2.81 4.81
C SER A 136 17.77 -4.14 4.38
N LEU A 137 18.08 -5.00 5.36
CA LEU A 137 18.73 -6.29 5.10
C LEU A 137 17.78 -7.37 4.56
N CYS A 138 16.47 -7.16 4.62
CA CYS A 138 15.48 -8.14 4.17
C CYS A 138 14.21 -7.47 3.67
N ALA A 139 13.32 -8.28 3.09
CA ALA A 139 12.06 -7.84 2.50
C ALA A 139 11.13 -7.12 3.49
N MET A 140 11.17 -7.42 4.79
CA MET A 140 10.32 -6.74 5.78
C MET A 140 10.51 -5.21 5.69
N GLY A 141 11.73 -4.71 5.87
CA GLY A 141 12.00 -3.27 5.78
C GLY A 141 12.04 -2.76 4.34
N GLY A 142 12.56 -3.57 3.39
CA GLY A 142 12.71 -3.16 1.99
C GLY A 142 11.38 -3.01 1.25
N LEU A 143 10.34 -3.75 1.60
CA LEU A 143 9.02 -3.68 0.97
C LEU A 143 8.03 -2.76 1.72
N THR A 144 8.26 -2.42 2.97
CA THR A 144 7.37 -1.51 3.72
C THR A 144 7.09 -0.18 2.99
N PRO A 145 8.03 0.41 2.23
CA PRO A 145 7.76 1.59 1.41
C PRO A 145 6.72 1.39 0.31
N LEU A 146 6.50 0.17 -0.17
CA LEU A 146 5.61 -0.09 -1.30
C LEU A 146 4.15 0.32 -1.05
N PRO A 147 3.47 -0.14 0.03
CA PRO A 147 2.12 0.32 0.34
C PRO A 147 2.07 1.82 0.64
N VAL A 148 3.08 2.40 1.29
CA VAL A 148 3.13 3.84 1.60
C VAL A 148 3.21 4.67 0.31
N ARG A 149 4.14 4.34 -0.57
CA ARG A 149 4.34 5.04 -1.86
C ARG A 149 3.14 4.88 -2.79
N SER A 150 2.53 3.68 -2.84
CA SER A 150 1.32 3.47 -3.65
C SER A 150 0.13 4.26 -3.12
N ALA A 151 -0.06 4.35 -1.80
CA ALA A 151 -1.08 5.20 -1.19
C ALA A 151 -0.87 6.68 -1.55
N LEU A 152 0.35 7.20 -1.40
CA LEU A 152 0.70 8.57 -1.77
C LEU A 152 0.50 8.87 -3.26
N ARG A 153 0.86 7.93 -4.14
CA ARG A 153 0.77 8.08 -5.59
C ARG A 153 -0.67 8.12 -6.07
N HIS A 154 -1.51 7.23 -5.57
CA HIS A 154 -2.86 7.03 -6.10
C HIS A 154 -3.95 7.78 -5.33
N PHE A 155 -3.67 8.23 -4.10
CA PHE A 155 -4.64 8.87 -3.21
C PHE A 155 -4.04 10.09 -2.49
N PRO A 156 -3.36 11.01 -3.21
CA PRO A 156 -2.68 12.15 -2.58
C PRO A 156 -3.63 13.08 -1.82
N GLU A 157 -4.91 13.10 -2.20
CA GLU A 157 -5.93 13.89 -1.53
C GLU A 157 -6.11 13.51 -0.06
N ASP A 158 -5.97 12.23 0.31
CA ASP A 158 -6.12 11.77 1.69
C ASP A 158 -5.03 12.33 2.60
N PHE A 159 -3.86 12.62 2.06
CA PHE A 159 -2.71 13.17 2.80
C PHE A 159 -2.74 14.71 2.89
N THR A 160 -3.56 15.37 2.07
CA THR A 160 -3.57 16.84 1.97
C THR A 160 -4.87 17.49 2.46
N GLN A 161 -5.96 16.73 2.64
CA GLN A 161 -7.29 17.25 3.00
C GLN A 161 -7.35 17.94 4.38
N HIS A 162 -6.39 17.68 5.27
CA HIS A 162 -6.32 18.33 6.58
C HIS A 162 -5.98 19.83 6.52
N ARG A 163 -5.50 20.33 5.38
CA ARG A 163 -5.22 21.77 5.14
C ARG A 163 -6.47 22.67 5.07
N ARG A 164 -7.68 22.10 4.92
CA ARG A 164 -8.91 22.87 4.67
C ARG A 164 -9.77 23.14 5.92
N ALA A 165 -9.35 22.70 7.08
CA ALA A 165 -10.08 22.86 8.35
C ALA A 165 -9.49 23.99 9.26
N SER A 166 -8.73 24.93 8.67
CA SER A 166 -8.18 26.10 9.39
C SER A 166 -8.84 27.39 8.94
#